data_fc913795e8fafe1a432932ee80f59de4
#
_entry.id   fc913795e8fafe1a432932ee80f59de4
#
_cell.length_a   1.000
_cell.length_b   1.000
_cell.length_c   1.000
_cell.angle_alpha   90.00
_cell.angle_beta   90.00
_cell.angle_gamma   90.00
#
_symmetry.space_group_name_H-M   'P 1'
#
loop_
_entity.id
_entity.type
_entity.pdbx_description
1 polymer ?
#
loop_
_entity_poly.entity_id
_entity_poly.type
_entity_poly.pdbx_seq_one_letter_code
_entity_poly.pdbx_strand_id
1 'polypeptide(L)'
;MWDPSTIAIDASELTLFQQLDGPERMRCSLVVYSGGDTGRQITLDEGTHSIGRSAAASLQIDGPGMSRLHAEVSVEGASVLLRDLGSANGSFVQDRRLNNPCLLGDGDLVRLGSVLLKFYEHRSVDVAMHDRVYRMAVVDAGTGLYNRRFLNDALKRSLRQARQLGRPLSVISYDLDRFKSVNDSHGHAAGDLVLRESAAVLSPVVGTAGILGRLGGEEFLVLLPDTPLAGGLLLAERLRAAVAGHTFVLPVGNGESRRSIGHRQTISLGVAEWSNAMLDVGDLLDAADRRLYQSKHEGRDRVSG
;
A
#
# COMPACT_ATOMS: atom_id res chain seq x y z
N MET A 1 -4.30 -3.56 35.87
CA MET A 1 -4.42 -2.11 36.12
C MET A 1 -3.53 -1.46 35.05
N TRP A 2 -4.12 -0.89 34.02
CA TRP A 2 -3.41 -0.31 32.86
C TRP A 2 -3.06 1.14 33.21
N ASP A 3 -1.76 1.51 33.12
CA ASP A 3 -1.26 2.85 33.43
C ASP A 3 -1.24 3.69 32.13
N PRO A 4 -2.00 4.78 32.01
CA PRO A 4 -2.06 5.61 30.81
C PRO A 4 -0.91 6.64 30.70
N SER A 5 0.10 6.62 31.55
CA SER A 5 1.11 7.70 31.65
C SER A 5 2.40 7.49 30.84
N THR A 6 2.48 6.49 29.93
CA THR A 6 3.73 6.20 29.22
C THR A 6 3.59 6.32 27.69
N ILE A 7 3.09 7.45 27.19
CA ILE A 7 3.37 7.89 25.82
C ILE A 7 3.89 9.32 25.91
N ALA A 8 5.16 9.46 26.29
CA ALA A 8 5.87 10.72 26.14
C ALA A 8 6.18 10.90 24.64
N ILE A 9 5.49 11.82 24.00
CA ILE A 9 5.84 12.32 22.68
C ILE A 9 7.10 13.16 22.88
N ASP A 10 8.22 12.76 22.22
CA ASP A 10 9.47 13.51 22.31
C ASP A 10 9.28 14.91 21.71
N ALA A 11 9.65 15.94 22.48
CA ALA A 11 9.53 17.34 22.05
C ALA A 11 10.33 17.65 20.78
N SER A 12 11.34 16.83 20.43
CA SER A 12 12.10 16.94 19.20
C SER A 12 11.28 16.50 17.96
N GLU A 13 10.34 15.56 18.09
CA GLU A 13 9.42 15.20 17.01
C GLU A 13 8.40 16.31 16.73
N LEU A 14 7.91 17.01 17.77
CA LEU A 14 7.04 18.18 17.61
C LEU A 14 7.73 19.33 16.89
N THR A 15 9.03 19.53 17.10
CA THR A 15 9.82 20.61 16.47
C THR A 15 10.09 20.31 14.98
N LEU A 16 10.21 19.03 14.58
CA LEU A 16 10.37 18.66 13.18
C LEU A 16 9.11 18.96 12.34
N PHE A 17 7.92 18.90 12.95
CA PHE A 17 6.65 19.25 12.30
C PHE A 17 6.50 20.76 12.08
N GLN A 18 7.17 21.60 12.88
CA GLN A 18 7.10 23.07 12.75
C GLN A 18 8.07 23.63 11.69
N GLN A 19 9.04 22.85 11.20
CA GLN A 19 10.05 23.32 10.24
C GLN A 19 9.76 23.01 8.76
N LEU A 20 8.60 22.36 8.45
CA LEU A 20 8.21 22.03 7.06
C LEU A 20 7.26 23.05 6.43
N ASP A 21 7.00 24.19 7.08
CA ASP A 21 6.10 25.25 6.58
C ASP A 21 6.83 26.23 5.64
N GLY A 22 6.73 25.93 4.34
CA GLY A 22 6.67 26.97 3.30
C GLY A 22 5.29 27.63 3.30
N PRO A 23 5.03 28.71 2.53
CA PRO A 23 3.79 29.52 2.62
C PRO A 23 2.55 28.64 2.56
N GLU A 24 1.73 28.75 3.60
CA GLU A 24 0.54 27.93 3.92
C GLU A 24 -0.45 27.84 2.74
N ARG A 25 -0.33 26.79 1.92
CA ARG A 25 -1.48 26.33 1.12
C ARG A 25 -2.31 25.44 2.02
N MET A 26 -3.55 25.83 2.27
CA MET A 26 -4.50 24.96 2.97
C MET A 26 -4.61 23.64 2.20
N ARG A 27 -4.19 22.56 2.83
CA ARG A 27 -4.38 21.20 2.29
C ARG A 27 -5.51 20.57 3.07
N CYS A 28 -6.56 20.16 2.45
CA CYS A 28 -7.63 19.39 3.03
C CYS A 28 -7.54 17.94 2.53
N SER A 29 -8.20 17.02 3.22
CA SER A 29 -8.15 15.61 2.85
C SER A 29 -9.47 14.88 3.10
N LEU A 30 -9.71 13.85 2.29
CA LEU A 30 -10.75 12.86 2.52
C LEU A 30 -10.10 11.55 2.97
N VAL A 31 -10.60 10.97 4.04
CA VAL A 31 -10.16 9.65 4.54
C VAL A 31 -11.28 8.65 4.31
N VAL A 32 -10.97 7.53 3.68
CA VAL A 32 -11.94 6.45 3.40
C VAL A 32 -12.14 5.60 4.66
N TYR A 33 -13.33 5.60 5.24
CA TYR A 33 -13.68 4.82 6.44
C TYR A 33 -14.30 3.47 6.13
N SER A 34 -14.98 3.35 4.98
CA SER A 34 -15.52 2.07 4.51
C SER A 34 -15.55 2.01 2.99
N GLY A 35 -15.40 0.82 2.43
CA GLY A 35 -15.33 0.58 0.99
C GLY A 35 -14.07 -0.16 0.59
N GLY A 36 -13.75 -0.18 -0.70
CA GLY A 36 -12.60 -0.91 -1.24
C GLY A 36 -11.24 -0.44 -0.74
N ASP A 37 -11.12 0.86 -0.44
CA ASP A 37 -9.86 1.53 -0.06
C ASP A 37 -9.90 2.04 1.38
N THR A 38 -10.54 1.32 2.29
CA THR A 38 -10.67 1.73 3.71
C THR A 38 -9.32 2.11 4.31
N GLY A 39 -9.25 3.33 4.87
CA GLY A 39 -8.07 3.93 5.48
C GLY A 39 -7.19 4.76 4.53
N ARG A 40 -7.47 4.73 3.22
CA ARG A 40 -6.75 5.60 2.27
C ARG A 40 -7.07 7.06 2.56
N GLN A 41 -6.03 7.86 2.72
CA GLN A 41 -6.11 9.31 2.77
C GLN A 41 -5.89 9.87 1.36
N ILE A 42 -6.75 10.79 0.96
CA ILE A 42 -6.71 11.47 -0.33
C ILE A 42 -6.57 12.95 -0.05
N THR A 43 -5.40 13.52 -0.33
CA THR A 43 -5.18 14.97 -0.24
C THR A 43 -5.92 15.65 -1.39
N LEU A 44 -6.61 16.72 -1.10
CA LEU A 44 -7.31 17.56 -2.06
C LEU A 44 -6.48 18.81 -2.33
N ASP A 45 -5.97 18.92 -3.54
CA ASP A 45 -5.30 20.13 -4.01
C ASP A 45 -6.33 21.17 -4.50
N GLU A 46 -5.90 22.40 -4.70
CA GLU A 46 -6.71 23.48 -5.29
C GLU A 46 -7.29 23.07 -6.64
N GLY A 47 -8.58 23.34 -6.86
CA GLY A 47 -9.30 23.00 -8.08
C GLY A 47 -10.42 21.99 -7.89
N THR A 48 -10.87 21.39 -8.98
CA THR A 48 -12.04 20.51 -9.02
C THR A 48 -11.63 19.06 -9.28
N HIS A 49 -12.12 18.16 -8.44
CA HIS A 49 -11.82 16.74 -8.48
C HIS A 49 -13.10 15.91 -8.58
N SER A 50 -13.21 15.09 -9.60
CA SER A 50 -14.31 14.12 -9.72
C SER A 50 -14.01 12.85 -8.89
N ILE A 51 -15.01 12.35 -8.17
CA ILE A 51 -14.93 11.14 -7.35
C ILE A 51 -15.81 10.05 -7.96
N GLY A 52 -15.29 8.84 -8.11
CA GLY A 52 -16.08 7.72 -8.62
C GLY A 52 -15.28 6.44 -8.80
N ARG A 53 -15.95 5.34 -9.18
CA ARG A 53 -15.30 4.04 -9.39
C ARG A 53 -14.58 3.89 -10.73
N SER A 54 -14.80 4.82 -11.65
CA SER A 54 -14.17 4.79 -12.98
C SER A 54 -12.73 5.28 -12.90
N ALA A 55 -11.84 4.71 -13.72
CA ALA A 55 -10.49 5.23 -13.94
C ALA A 55 -10.49 6.64 -14.57
N ALA A 56 -11.64 7.10 -15.11
CA ALA A 56 -11.79 8.46 -15.62
C ALA A 56 -12.07 9.49 -14.52
N ALA A 57 -12.38 9.06 -13.29
CA ALA A 57 -12.49 9.96 -12.14
C ALA A 57 -11.08 10.38 -11.68
N SER A 58 -10.87 11.65 -11.37
CA SER A 58 -9.59 12.14 -10.84
C SER A 58 -9.27 11.50 -9.48
N LEU A 59 -10.29 11.22 -8.69
CA LEU A 59 -10.18 10.48 -7.42
C LEU A 59 -10.94 9.16 -7.57
N GLN A 60 -10.22 8.14 -8.02
CA GLN A 60 -10.82 6.81 -8.15
C GLN A 60 -10.97 6.19 -6.77
N ILE A 61 -12.22 5.87 -6.39
CA ILE A 61 -12.57 5.15 -5.16
C ILE A 61 -13.54 4.03 -5.53
N ASP A 62 -13.14 2.78 -5.27
CA ASP A 62 -14.01 1.64 -5.52
C ASP A 62 -14.83 1.27 -4.28
N GLY A 63 -16.07 0.87 -4.51
CA GLY A 63 -16.94 0.43 -3.42
C GLY A 63 -18.37 0.14 -3.88
N PRO A 64 -19.11 -0.64 -3.06
CA PRO A 64 -20.50 -0.97 -3.38
C PRO A 64 -21.34 0.28 -3.53
N GLY A 65 -22.13 0.34 -4.61
CA GLY A 65 -23.00 1.47 -4.87
C GLY A 65 -22.35 2.76 -5.37
N MET A 66 -21.02 2.78 -5.56
CA MET A 66 -20.31 3.90 -6.17
C MET A 66 -20.62 3.99 -7.67
N SER A 67 -21.02 5.17 -8.16
CA SER A 67 -21.21 5.43 -9.59
C SER A 67 -19.87 5.62 -10.31
N ARG A 68 -19.84 5.51 -11.65
CA ARG A 68 -18.64 5.74 -12.46
C ARG A 68 -18.03 7.13 -12.20
N LEU A 69 -18.85 8.16 -12.28
CA LEU A 69 -18.65 9.49 -11.74
C LEU A 69 -19.76 9.69 -10.73
N HIS A 70 -19.46 9.90 -9.45
CA HIS A 70 -20.44 9.91 -8.37
C HIS A 70 -20.67 11.32 -7.83
N ALA A 71 -19.59 11.97 -7.48
CA ALA A 71 -19.59 13.30 -6.89
C ALA A 71 -18.40 14.11 -7.43
N GLU A 72 -18.42 15.39 -7.16
CA GLU A 72 -17.36 16.33 -7.44
C GLU A 72 -17.05 17.11 -6.18
N VAL A 73 -15.78 17.30 -5.88
CA VAL A 73 -15.31 18.14 -4.80
C VAL A 73 -14.48 19.28 -5.41
N SER A 74 -14.84 20.52 -5.09
CA SER A 74 -14.13 21.73 -5.53
C SER A 74 -13.47 22.40 -4.34
N VAL A 75 -12.17 22.68 -4.45
CA VAL A 75 -11.35 23.35 -3.43
C VAL A 75 -11.04 24.75 -3.94
N GLU A 76 -11.51 25.79 -3.25
CA GLU A 76 -11.25 27.20 -3.54
C GLU A 76 -10.78 27.89 -2.27
N GLY A 77 -9.47 28.07 -2.12
CA GLY A 77 -8.85 28.60 -0.91
C GLY A 77 -9.23 27.77 0.33
N ALA A 78 -9.97 28.39 1.26
CA ALA A 78 -10.45 27.76 2.49
C ALA A 78 -11.76 26.97 2.33
N SER A 79 -12.40 27.05 1.18
CA SER A 79 -13.73 26.51 0.96
C SER A 79 -13.66 25.19 0.17
N VAL A 80 -14.28 24.15 0.69
CA VAL A 80 -14.40 22.85 0.02
C VAL A 80 -15.86 22.54 -0.21
N LEU A 81 -16.25 22.47 -1.47
CA LEU A 81 -17.64 22.26 -1.89
C LEU A 81 -17.81 20.84 -2.47
N LEU A 82 -18.75 20.08 -1.93
CA LEU A 82 -19.14 18.78 -2.47
C LEU A 82 -20.45 18.87 -3.25
N ARG A 83 -20.48 18.27 -4.45
CA ARG A 83 -21.65 18.20 -5.32
C ARG A 83 -21.89 16.76 -5.80
N ASP A 84 -23.12 16.30 -5.77
CA ASP A 84 -23.54 15.04 -6.42
C ASP A 84 -23.64 15.21 -7.95
N LEU A 85 -23.12 14.27 -8.71
CA LEU A 85 -23.13 14.28 -10.18
C LEU A 85 -24.27 13.45 -10.78
N GLY A 86 -25.41 13.34 -10.09
CA GLY A 86 -26.53 12.50 -10.52
C GLY A 86 -26.27 11.02 -10.25
N SER A 87 -25.65 10.73 -9.13
CA SER A 87 -25.27 9.36 -8.76
C SER A 87 -26.49 8.47 -8.51
N ALA A 88 -26.35 7.16 -8.80
CA ALA A 88 -27.46 6.20 -8.68
C ALA A 88 -27.93 6.02 -7.22
N ASN A 89 -27.03 6.09 -6.25
CA ASN A 89 -27.33 5.87 -4.83
C ASN A 89 -27.26 7.13 -3.97
N GLY A 90 -26.96 8.28 -4.57
CA GLY A 90 -26.90 9.57 -3.91
C GLY A 90 -25.66 9.79 -3.08
N SER A 91 -25.34 11.07 -2.87
CA SER A 91 -24.32 11.57 -1.96
C SER A 91 -24.97 12.14 -0.71
N PHE A 92 -24.33 11.99 0.44
CA PHE A 92 -24.83 12.45 1.73
C PHE A 92 -23.71 13.10 2.55
N VAL A 93 -24.05 14.16 3.29
CA VAL A 93 -23.17 14.77 4.31
C VAL A 93 -23.90 14.73 5.64
N GLN A 94 -23.27 14.19 6.68
CA GLN A 94 -23.89 14.00 8.01
C GLN A 94 -25.27 13.33 7.91
N ASP A 95 -25.36 12.24 7.10
CA ASP A 95 -26.57 11.48 6.78
C ASP A 95 -27.70 12.26 6.06
N ARG A 96 -27.47 13.52 5.70
CA ARG A 96 -28.42 14.32 4.90
C ARG A 96 -28.09 14.18 3.42
N ARG A 97 -29.07 13.79 2.61
CA ARG A 97 -28.89 13.67 1.16
C ARG A 97 -28.59 15.02 0.52
N LEU A 98 -27.60 15.05 -0.35
CA LEU A 98 -27.25 16.24 -1.13
C LEU A 98 -28.24 16.40 -2.29
N ASN A 99 -29.01 17.47 -2.24
CA ASN A 99 -29.83 17.94 -3.38
C ASN A 99 -29.19 19.16 -4.06
N ASN A 100 -28.32 19.88 -3.33
CA ASN A 100 -27.55 21.01 -3.79
C ASN A 100 -26.09 20.86 -3.31
N PRO A 101 -25.13 21.59 -3.91
CA PRO A 101 -23.76 21.62 -3.41
C PRO A 101 -23.70 22.02 -1.93
N CYS A 102 -22.81 21.36 -1.16
CA CYS A 102 -22.65 21.56 0.28
C CYS A 102 -21.20 21.88 0.61
N LEU A 103 -20.98 22.93 1.40
CA LEU A 103 -19.68 23.21 1.98
C LEU A 103 -19.35 22.12 3.02
N LEU A 104 -18.15 21.60 2.97
CA LEU A 104 -17.64 20.64 3.95
C LEU A 104 -16.91 21.39 5.06
N GLY A 105 -17.19 21.01 6.30
CA GLY A 105 -16.47 21.42 7.49
C GLY A 105 -15.62 20.27 8.06
N ASP A 106 -14.62 20.63 8.88
CA ASP A 106 -13.73 19.66 9.51
C ASP A 106 -14.52 18.60 10.28
N GLY A 107 -14.20 17.33 10.03
CA GLY A 107 -14.86 16.20 10.63
C GLY A 107 -16.14 15.73 9.94
N ASP A 108 -16.60 16.38 8.87
CA ASP A 108 -17.82 15.98 8.16
C ASP A 108 -17.73 14.55 7.60
N LEU A 109 -18.78 13.78 7.89
CA LEU A 109 -18.96 12.44 7.32
C LEU A 109 -19.66 12.55 5.97
N VAL A 110 -18.97 12.12 4.91
CA VAL A 110 -19.45 12.07 3.54
C VAL A 110 -19.72 10.63 3.16
N ARG A 111 -20.94 10.33 2.70
CA ARG A 111 -21.28 9.00 2.20
C ARG A 111 -21.63 9.09 0.72
N LEU A 112 -20.89 8.32 -0.10
CA LEU A 112 -21.07 8.19 -1.54
C LEU A 112 -21.48 6.76 -1.87
N GLY A 113 -22.79 6.56 -2.12
CA GLY A 113 -23.36 5.21 -2.16
C GLY A 113 -23.20 4.51 -0.80
N SER A 114 -22.39 3.42 -0.75
CA SER A 114 -22.06 2.72 0.50
C SER A 114 -20.67 3.05 1.03
N VAL A 115 -19.92 3.90 0.35
CA VAL A 115 -18.58 4.31 0.78
C VAL A 115 -18.71 5.48 1.75
N LEU A 116 -18.12 5.33 2.94
CA LEU A 116 -18.06 6.37 3.96
C LEU A 116 -16.68 7.02 3.94
N LEU A 117 -16.68 8.34 3.83
CA LEU A 117 -15.51 9.19 3.86
C LEU A 117 -15.62 10.16 5.03
N LYS A 118 -14.50 10.64 5.56
CA LYS A 118 -14.48 11.76 6.50
C LYS A 118 -13.61 12.86 5.93
N PHE A 119 -14.11 14.07 5.95
CA PHE A 119 -13.38 15.25 5.53
C PHE A 119 -12.60 15.83 6.69
N TYR A 120 -11.38 16.30 6.41
CA TYR A 120 -10.52 16.96 7.38
C TYR A 120 -9.88 18.21 6.77
N GLU A 121 -9.90 19.29 7.53
CA GLU A 121 -9.08 20.47 7.26
C GLU A 121 -7.66 20.28 7.79
N HIS A 122 -6.67 20.88 7.16
CA HIS A 122 -5.23 20.55 7.31
C HIS A 122 -4.62 20.75 8.71
N ARG A 123 -5.31 21.34 9.67
CA ARG A 123 -4.81 21.57 11.03
C ARG A 123 -5.26 20.52 12.05
N SER A 124 -5.98 19.51 11.66
CA SER A 124 -6.48 18.52 12.60
C SER A 124 -5.36 17.57 13.01
N VAL A 125 -5.00 17.56 14.28
CA VAL A 125 -4.15 16.54 14.93
C VAL A 125 -4.71 15.14 14.69
N ASP A 126 -6.03 15.03 14.50
CA ASP A 126 -6.73 13.78 14.20
C ASP A 126 -6.33 13.18 12.84
N VAL A 127 -6.02 13.99 11.82
CA VAL A 127 -5.58 13.50 10.50
C VAL A 127 -4.22 12.82 10.61
N ALA A 128 -3.27 13.45 11.27
CA ALA A 128 -1.93 12.87 11.47
C ALA A 128 -2.00 11.60 12.33
N MET A 129 -2.86 11.60 13.36
CA MET A 129 -3.08 10.43 14.20
C MET A 129 -3.77 9.32 13.44
N HIS A 130 -4.76 9.64 12.59
CA HIS A 130 -5.48 8.67 11.77
C HIS A 130 -4.56 8.04 10.70
N ASP A 131 -3.74 8.84 10.01
CA ASP A 131 -2.73 8.33 9.06
C ASP A 131 -1.73 7.41 9.77
N ARG A 132 -1.27 7.80 10.96
CA ARG A 132 -0.36 6.99 11.79
C ARG A 132 -1.00 5.66 12.19
N VAL A 133 -2.23 5.69 12.69
CA VAL A 133 -2.97 4.47 13.07
C VAL A 133 -3.23 3.59 11.86
N TYR A 134 -3.61 4.18 10.72
CA TYR A 134 -3.79 3.44 9.48
C TYR A 134 -2.49 2.81 9.00
N ARG A 135 -1.39 3.57 8.93
CA ARG A 135 -0.07 3.04 8.55
C ARG A 135 0.34 1.89 9.46
N MET A 136 0.17 2.02 10.78
CA MET A 136 0.44 0.93 11.74
C MET A 136 -0.41 -0.31 11.46
N ALA A 137 -1.63 -0.15 10.96
CA ALA A 137 -2.54 -1.26 10.65
C ALA A 137 -2.23 -1.96 9.31
N VAL A 138 -1.66 -1.24 8.31
CA VAL A 138 -1.52 -1.75 6.93
C VAL A 138 -0.08 -1.86 6.43
N VAL A 139 0.90 -1.26 7.12
CA VAL A 139 2.31 -1.24 6.73
C VAL A 139 3.14 -2.13 7.67
N ASP A 140 4.15 -2.81 7.11
CA ASP A 140 5.19 -3.49 7.87
C ASP A 140 6.24 -2.46 8.32
N ALA A 141 6.42 -2.33 9.63
CA ALA A 141 7.30 -1.31 10.22
C ALA A 141 8.79 -1.47 9.84
N GLY A 142 9.21 -2.70 9.52
CA GLY A 142 10.62 -2.99 9.16
C GLY A 142 10.97 -2.56 7.74
N THR A 143 10.03 -2.66 6.80
CA THR A 143 10.29 -2.45 5.37
C THR A 143 9.55 -1.26 4.77
N GLY A 144 8.51 -0.75 5.42
CA GLY A 144 7.63 0.29 4.88
C GLY A 144 6.68 -0.20 3.78
N LEU A 145 6.67 -1.49 3.45
CA LEU A 145 5.76 -2.12 2.50
C LEU A 145 4.42 -2.44 3.15
N TYR A 146 3.42 -2.81 2.35
CA TYR A 146 2.17 -3.33 2.89
C TYR A 146 2.41 -4.61 3.70
N ASN A 147 1.68 -4.76 4.81
CA ASN A 147 1.76 -5.93 5.68
C ASN A 147 0.86 -7.07 5.18
N ARG A 148 1.02 -8.26 5.79
CA ARG A 148 0.26 -9.47 5.47
C ARG A 148 -1.27 -9.26 5.50
N ARG A 149 -1.77 -8.50 6.47
CA ARG A 149 -3.21 -8.23 6.61
C ARG A 149 -3.75 -7.47 5.40
N PHE A 150 -3.11 -6.38 5.04
CA PHE A 150 -3.49 -5.59 3.87
C PHE A 150 -3.43 -6.41 2.57
N LEU A 151 -2.36 -7.19 2.38
CA LEU A 151 -2.20 -8.06 1.21
C LEU A 151 -3.35 -9.08 1.09
N ASN A 152 -3.74 -9.74 2.18
CA ASN A 152 -4.84 -10.70 2.18
C ASN A 152 -6.18 -10.04 1.78
N ASP A 153 -6.44 -8.84 2.26
CA ASP A 153 -7.66 -8.11 1.91
C ASP A 153 -7.62 -7.63 0.45
N ALA A 154 -6.47 -7.16 -0.03
CA ALA A 154 -6.26 -6.77 -1.43
C ALA A 154 -6.42 -7.97 -2.37
N LEU A 155 -5.84 -9.13 -2.05
CA LEU A 155 -5.98 -10.36 -2.82
C LEU A 155 -7.45 -10.78 -2.97
N LYS A 156 -8.21 -10.80 -1.86
CA LYS A 156 -9.63 -11.15 -1.90
C LYS A 156 -10.45 -10.19 -2.78
N ARG A 157 -10.13 -8.89 -2.75
CA ARG A 157 -10.78 -7.89 -3.60
C ARG A 157 -10.44 -8.11 -5.07
N SER A 158 -9.14 -8.22 -5.39
CA SER A 158 -8.66 -8.42 -6.76
C SER A 158 -9.19 -9.72 -7.39
N LEU A 159 -9.28 -10.80 -6.59
CA LEU A 159 -9.85 -12.06 -7.07
C LEU A 159 -11.35 -11.92 -7.42
N ARG A 160 -12.14 -11.25 -6.56
CA ARG A 160 -13.54 -10.99 -6.89
C ARG A 160 -13.69 -10.20 -8.18
N GLN A 161 -12.89 -9.18 -8.36
CA GLN A 161 -12.89 -8.34 -9.56
C GLN A 161 -12.46 -9.12 -10.81
N ALA A 162 -11.37 -9.89 -10.71
CA ALA A 162 -10.88 -10.74 -11.79
C ALA A 162 -11.96 -11.73 -12.27
N ARG A 163 -12.64 -12.40 -11.33
CA ARG A 163 -13.76 -13.31 -11.64
C ARG A 163 -14.94 -12.60 -12.31
N GLN A 164 -15.31 -11.42 -11.82
CA GLN A 164 -16.46 -10.67 -12.35
C GLN A 164 -16.22 -10.12 -13.76
N LEU A 165 -14.98 -9.70 -14.04
CA LEU A 165 -14.60 -9.03 -15.29
C LEU A 165 -13.93 -9.98 -16.30
N GLY A 166 -13.65 -11.23 -15.93
CA GLY A 166 -12.90 -12.16 -16.76
C GLY A 166 -11.47 -11.70 -17.06
N ARG A 167 -10.85 -10.97 -16.12
CA ARG A 167 -9.51 -10.42 -16.27
C ARG A 167 -8.46 -11.28 -15.60
N PRO A 168 -7.22 -11.33 -16.13
CA PRO A 168 -6.15 -12.07 -15.50
C PRO A 168 -5.76 -11.48 -14.15
N LEU A 169 -5.30 -12.33 -13.24
CA LEU A 169 -4.76 -11.95 -11.94
C LEU A 169 -3.56 -12.82 -11.67
N SER A 170 -2.38 -12.22 -11.48
CA SER A 170 -1.18 -12.94 -11.12
C SER A 170 -0.65 -12.53 -9.75
N VAL A 171 0.13 -13.40 -9.16
CA VAL A 171 0.90 -13.14 -7.95
C VAL A 171 2.35 -13.59 -8.14
N ILE A 172 3.27 -12.89 -7.48
CA ILE A 172 4.68 -13.29 -7.37
C ILE A 172 4.98 -13.47 -5.90
N SER A 173 5.27 -14.69 -5.47
CA SER A 173 5.82 -14.98 -4.14
C SER A 173 7.34 -14.97 -4.25
N TYR A 174 8.04 -14.28 -3.35
CA TYR A 174 9.50 -14.29 -3.34
C TYR A 174 10.09 -14.27 -1.94
N ASP A 175 11.35 -14.70 -1.86
CA ASP A 175 12.09 -14.86 -0.62
C ASP A 175 13.56 -14.51 -0.84
N LEU A 176 14.18 -13.90 0.17
CA LEU A 176 15.59 -13.55 0.16
C LEU A 176 16.46 -14.81 0.35
N ASP A 177 17.25 -15.12 -0.66
CA ASP A 177 18.08 -16.34 -0.64
C ASP A 177 19.11 -16.32 0.50
N ARG A 178 19.12 -17.40 1.30
CA ARG A 178 20.06 -17.59 2.42
C ARG A 178 20.04 -16.45 3.46
N PHE A 179 18.90 -15.78 3.63
CA PHE A 179 18.79 -14.63 4.55
C PHE A 179 19.20 -14.95 5.98
N LYS A 180 18.93 -16.18 6.46
CA LYS A 180 19.43 -16.64 7.76
C LYS A 180 20.95 -16.52 7.88
N SER A 181 21.70 -16.83 6.81
CA SER A 181 23.16 -16.70 6.81
C SER A 181 23.62 -15.25 6.98
N VAL A 182 22.87 -14.28 6.46
CA VAL A 182 23.15 -12.84 6.70
C VAL A 182 23.01 -12.50 8.18
N ASN A 183 21.92 -12.94 8.80
CA ASN A 183 21.68 -12.73 10.23
C ASN A 183 22.76 -13.42 11.10
N ASP A 184 23.09 -14.68 10.78
CA ASP A 184 24.07 -15.46 11.54
C ASP A 184 25.49 -14.88 11.42
N SER A 185 25.84 -14.31 10.24
CA SER A 185 27.18 -13.77 9.99
C SER A 185 27.36 -12.30 10.39
N HIS A 186 26.30 -11.48 10.29
CA HIS A 186 26.38 -10.02 10.43
C HIS A 186 25.41 -9.44 11.47
N GLY A 187 24.59 -10.30 12.11
CA GLY A 187 23.62 -9.91 13.12
C GLY A 187 22.31 -9.41 12.53
N HIS A 188 21.28 -9.36 13.38
CA HIS A 188 19.92 -8.99 12.97
C HIS A 188 19.81 -7.56 12.40
N ALA A 189 20.62 -6.62 12.90
CA ALA A 189 20.62 -5.26 12.37
C ALA A 189 21.06 -5.19 10.89
N ALA A 190 21.96 -6.07 10.46
CA ALA A 190 22.36 -6.20 9.05
C ALA A 190 21.25 -6.84 8.23
N GLY A 191 20.56 -7.86 8.76
CA GLY A 191 19.40 -8.45 8.14
C GLY A 191 18.25 -7.45 7.96
N ASP A 192 17.93 -6.66 8.98
CA ASP A 192 16.91 -5.60 8.90
C ASP A 192 17.25 -4.55 7.83
N LEU A 193 18.53 -4.22 7.67
CA LEU A 193 18.98 -3.34 6.61
C LEU A 193 18.77 -3.97 5.23
N VAL A 194 19.13 -5.24 5.04
CA VAL A 194 18.90 -5.98 3.78
C VAL A 194 17.40 -6.01 3.43
N LEU A 195 16.54 -6.31 4.39
CA LEU A 195 15.09 -6.29 4.19
C LEU A 195 14.59 -4.92 3.74
N ARG A 196 15.01 -3.86 4.41
CA ARG A 196 14.61 -2.48 4.11
C ARG A 196 15.11 -2.00 2.76
N GLU A 197 16.38 -2.24 2.45
CA GLU A 197 16.97 -1.85 1.17
C GLU A 197 16.38 -2.67 0.01
N SER A 198 16.12 -3.98 0.21
CA SER A 198 15.41 -4.79 -0.79
C SER A 198 14.03 -4.19 -1.12
N ALA A 199 13.29 -3.79 -0.10
CA ALA A 199 11.99 -3.13 -0.29
C ALA A 199 12.14 -1.81 -1.07
N ALA A 200 13.13 -0.99 -0.76
CA ALA A 200 13.39 0.27 -1.45
C ALA A 200 13.81 0.07 -2.92
N VAL A 201 14.59 -0.97 -3.21
CA VAL A 201 15.01 -1.34 -4.57
C VAL A 201 13.83 -1.86 -5.40
N LEU A 202 12.94 -2.66 -4.79
CA LEU A 202 11.86 -3.34 -5.51
C LEU A 202 10.61 -2.47 -5.70
N SER A 203 10.32 -1.56 -4.77
CA SER A 203 9.12 -0.69 -4.87
C SER A 203 9.04 0.09 -6.19
N PRO A 204 10.07 0.77 -6.70
CA PRO A 204 10.00 1.48 -7.98
C PRO A 204 9.92 0.53 -9.18
N VAL A 205 10.42 -0.72 -9.08
CA VAL A 205 10.32 -1.72 -10.15
C VAL A 205 8.89 -2.23 -10.30
N VAL A 206 8.18 -2.44 -9.18
CA VAL A 206 6.74 -2.78 -9.18
C VAL A 206 5.92 -1.57 -9.64
N GLY A 207 6.22 -0.38 -9.13
CA GLY A 207 5.54 0.86 -9.49
C GLY A 207 4.02 0.76 -9.36
N THR A 208 3.30 1.22 -10.37
CA THR A 208 1.83 1.17 -10.44
C THR A 208 1.27 -0.15 -10.98
N ALA A 209 2.13 -1.08 -11.40
CA ALA A 209 1.69 -2.36 -11.97
C ALA A 209 1.11 -3.31 -10.94
N GLY A 210 1.45 -3.14 -9.65
CA GLY A 210 1.01 -4.06 -8.62
C GLY A 210 1.12 -3.52 -7.20
N ILE A 211 0.80 -4.39 -6.26
CA ILE A 211 0.87 -4.12 -4.82
C ILE A 211 1.96 -5.00 -4.23
N LEU A 212 3.02 -4.38 -3.69
CA LEU A 212 4.13 -5.07 -3.04
C LEU A 212 3.94 -5.04 -1.52
N GLY A 213 4.13 -6.20 -0.87
CA GLY A 213 4.06 -6.28 0.58
C GLY A 213 4.87 -7.43 1.16
N ARG A 214 5.04 -7.42 2.48
CA ARG A 214 5.76 -8.44 3.25
C ARG A 214 4.78 -9.33 3.99
N LEU A 215 4.96 -10.64 3.81
CA LEU A 215 4.15 -11.65 4.50
C LEU A 215 4.68 -11.96 5.91
N GLY A 216 5.98 -11.84 6.11
CA GLY A 216 6.68 -12.07 7.39
C GLY A 216 8.08 -12.63 7.16
N GLY A 217 8.97 -12.50 8.13
CA GLY A 217 10.35 -12.97 7.97
C GLY A 217 11.04 -12.41 6.73
N GLU A 218 11.46 -13.27 5.83
CA GLU A 218 12.10 -12.96 4.53
C GLU A 218 11.15 -13.15 3.33
N GLU A 219 9.84 -13.36 3.59
CA GLU A 219 8.82 -13.67 2.59
C GLU A 219 8.03 -12.42 2.17
N PHE A 220 7.87 -12.25 0.88
CA PHE A 220 7.18 -11.13 0.27
C PHE A 220 6.23 -11.58 -0.83
N LEU A 221 5.29 -10.70 -1.16
CA LEU A 221 4.31 -10.94 -2.21
C LEU A 221 4.11 -9.70 -3.07
N VAL A 222 4.02 -9.91 -4.39
CA VAL A 222 3.53 -8.90 -5.34
C VAL A 222 2.20 -9.38 -5.90
N LEU A 223 1.16 -8.60 -5.73
CA LEU A 223 -0.15 -8.81 -6.32
C LEU A 223 -0.26 -7.98 -7.61
N LEU A 224 -0.63 -8.62 -8.71
CA LEU A 224 -0.68 -8.05 -10.05
C LEU A 224 -2.08 -8.18 -10.64
N PRO A 225 -2.98 -7.22 -10.39
CA PRO A 225 -4.28 -7.16 -11.07
C PRO A 225 -4.10 -6.98 -12.58
N ASP A 226 -5.05 -7.46 -13.36
CA ASP A 226 -5.12 -7.33 -14.82
C ASP A 226 -3.85 -7.79 -15.58
N THR A 227 -3.07 -8.68 -14.95
CA THR A 227 -1.75 -9.11 -15.46
C THR A 227 -1.73 -10.62 -15.67
N PRO A 228 -1.50 -11.10 -16.90
CA PRO A 228 -1.36 -12.53 -17.19
C PRO A 228 0.01 -13.05 -16.73
N LEU A 229 0.16 -14.39 -16.67
CA LEU A 229 1.37 -15.08 -16.24
C LEU A 229 2.65 -14.55 -16.93
N ALA A 230 2.59 -14.35 -18.25
CA ALA A 230 3.74 -13.85 -19.01
C ALA A 230 4.20 -12.47 -18.52
N GLY A 231 3.25 -11.57 -18.20
CA GLY A 231 3.54 -10.27 -17.59
C GLY A 231 4.14 -10.39 -16.19
N GLY A 232 3.59 -11.31 -15.38
CA GLY A 232 4.12 -11.63 -14.07
C GLY A 232 5.57 -12.15 -14.12
N LEU A 233 5.87 -13.06 -15.03
CA LEU A 233 7.21 -13.61 -15.25
C LEU A 233 8.23 -12.53 -15.67
N LEU A 234 7.82 -11.63 -16.57
CA LEU A 234 8.67 -10.53 -17.01
C LEU A 234 9.00 -9.58 -15.85
N LEU A 235 7.98 -9.23 -15.03
CA LEU A 235 8.21 -8.40 -13.85
C LEU A 235 9.07 -9.12 -12.81
N ALA A 236 8.82 -10.41 -12.56
CA ALA A 236 9.61 -11.21 -11.62
C ALA A 236 11.10 -11.24 -11.98
N GLU A 237 11.45 -11.38 -13.28
CA GLU A 237 12.84 -11.33 -13.72
C GLU A 237 13.47 -9.94 -13.53
N ARG A 238 12.71 -8.86 -13.73
CA ARG A 238 13.18 -7.49 -13.43
C ARG A 238 13.44 -7.31 -11.93
N LEU A 239 12.59 -7.85 -11.07
CA LEU A 239 12.77 -7.82 -9.62
C LEU A 239 14.02 -8.59 -9.21
N ARG A 240 14.18 -9.82 -9.74
CA ARG A 240 15.38 -10.64 -9.52
C ARG A 240 16.66 -9.89 -9.89
N ALA A 241 16.70 -9.35 -11.10
CA ALA A 241 17.86 -8.64 -11.63
C ALA A 241 18.17 -7.36 -10.81
N ALA A 242 17.14 -6.64 -10.36
CA ALA A 242 17.32 -5.44 -9.55
C ALA A 242 18.00 -5.73 -8.21
N VAL A 243 17.57 -6.80 -7.49
CA VAL A 243 18.19 -7.20 -6.23
C VAL A 243 19.60 -7.74 -6.45
N ALA A 244 19.80 -8.65 -7.42
CA ALA A 244 21.10 -9.23 -7.74
C ALA A 244 22.12 -8.16 -8.18
N GLY A 245 21.66 -7.08 -8.83
CA GLY A 245 22.48 -5.94 -9.26
C GLY A 245 22.83 -4.97 -8.15
N HIS A 246 22.08 -4.96 -7.04
CA HIS A 246 22.27 -4.02 -5.93
C HIS A 246 23.42 -4.46 -5.02
N THR A 247 24.18 -3.49 -4.47
CA THR A 247 25.19 -3.72 -3.46
C THR A 247 24.72 -3.17 -2.14
N PHE A 248 24.40 -4.06 -1.21
CA PHE A 248 24.00 -3.71 0.15
C PHE A 248 25.24 -3.33 0.97
N VAL A 249 25.20 -2.19 1.67
CA VAL A 249 26.33 -1.73 2.49
C VAL A 249 26.04 -2.07 3.94
N LEU A 250 26.58 -3.21 4.40
CA LEU A 250 26.32 -3.72 5.75
C LEU A 250 27.31 -3.14 6.76
N PRO A 251 26.83 -2.59 7.89
CA PRO A 251 27.71 -2.22 9.00
C PRO A 251 28.18 -3.48 9.74
N VAL A 252 29.48 -3.65 9.91
CA VAL A 252 30.10 -4.75 10.68
C VAL A 252 31.04 -4.22 11.76
N GLY A 253 31.06 -4.91 12.90
CA GLY A 253 31.84 -4.52 14.07
C GLY A 253 31.07 -3.61 15.03
N ASN A 254 31.61 -3.44 16.25
CA ASN A 254 31.01 -2.67 17.33
C ASN A 254 31.94 -1.48 17.73
N GLY A 255 31.31 -0.37 18.13
CA GLY A 255 32.03 0.82 18.62
C GLY A 255 33.03 1.40 17.58
N GLU A 256 34.26 1.71 18.01
CA GLU A 256 35.29 2.33 17.16
C GLU A 256 35.77 1.43 16.00
N SER A 257 35.46 0.12 16.04
CA SER A 257 35.81 -0.84 14.97
C SER A 257 34.75 -0.99 13.91
N ARG A 258 33.74 -0.12 13.86
CA ARG A 258 32.62 -0.18 12.89
C ARG A 258 33.15 0.06 11.47
N ARG A 259 32.99 -0.95 10.61
CA ARG A 259 33.34 -0.93 9.18
C ARG A 259 32.10 -1.18 8.34
N SER A 260 32.17 -0.81 7.09
CA SER A 260 31.13 -1.14 6.11
C SER A 260 31.68 -2.16 5.11
N ILE A 261 30.88 -3.20 4.82
CA ILE A 261 31.22 -4.19 3.78
C ILE A 261 30.14 -4.21 2.73
N GLY A 262 30.53 -4.42 1.47
CA GLY A 262 29.59 -4.68 0.39
C GLY A 262 29.08 -6.13 0.47
N HIS A 263 27.77 -6.31 0.44
CA HIS A 263 27.08 -7.60 0.40
C HIS A 263 26.25 -7.73 -0.87
N ARG A 264 26.21 -8.91 -1.46
CA ARG A 264 25.33 -9.26 -2.58
C ARG A 264 24.24 -10.19 -2.08
N GLN A 265 23.00 -9.81 -2.37
CA GLN A 265 21.82 -10.58 -2.04
C GLN A 265 21.11 -11.00 -3.33
N THR A 266 20.54 -12.20 -3.35
CA THR A 266 19.66 -12.67 -4.41
C THR A 266 18.28 -13.01 -3.86
N ILE A 267 17.31 -13.16 -4.75
CA ILE A 267 15.97 -13.61 -4.44
C ILE A 267 15.56 -14.75 -5.35
N SER A 268 14.80 -15.68 -4.82
CA SER A 268 14.08 -16.68 -5.59
C SER A 268 12.61 -16.30 -5.69
N LEU A 269 12.00 -16.50 -6.85
CA LEU A 269 10.62 -16.06 -7.11
C LEU A 269 9.81 -17.21 -7.72
N GLY A 270 8.54 -17.26 -7.33
CA GLY A 270 7.52 -18.13 -7.92
C GLY A 270 6.35 -17.28 -8.42
N VAL A 271 5.93 -17.52 -9.65
CA VAL A 271 4.82 -16.75 -10.29
C VAL A 271 3.66 -17.71 -10.55
N ALA A 272 2.45 -17.26 -10.23
CA ALA A 272 1.23 -17.98 -10.58
C ALA A 272 0.16 -17.01 -11.09
N GLU A 273 -0.63 -17.47 -12.05
CA GLU A 273 -1.83 -16.80 -12.53
C GLU A 273 -3.06 -17.52 -12.00
N TRP A 274 -4.07 -16.75 -11.63
CA TRP A 274 -5.38 -17.28 -11.28
C TRP A 274 -6.00 -18.07 -12.44
N SER A 275 -6.51 -19.25 -12.14
CA SER A 275 -7.30 -20.05 -13.08
C SER A 275 -8.65 -20.42 -12.49
N ASN A 276 -9.63 -20.70 -13.36
CA ASN A 276 -10.97 -21.12 -12.94
C ASN A 276 -11.00 -22.48 -12.21
N ALA A 277 -9.91 -23.25 -12.26
CA ALA A 277 -9.76 -24.49 -11.49
C ALA A 277 -9.44 -24.23 -10.01
N MET A 278 -9.03 -23.04 -9.64
CA MET A 278 -8.73 -22.64 -8.27
C MET A 278 -10.01 -22.23 -7.54
N LEU A 279 -10.15 -22.61 -6.27
CA LEU A 279 -11.35 -22.33 -5.47
C LEU A 279 -11.28 -20.96 -4.80
N ASP A 280 -10.12 -20.60 -4.27
CA ASP A 280 -9.94 -19.37 -3.52
C ASP A 280 -8.50 -18.80 -3.63
N VAL A 281 -8.23 -17.76 -2.85
CA VAL A 281 -6.92 -17.10 -2.78
C VAL A 281 -5.82 -18.04 -2.31
N GLY A 282 -6.15 -19.02 -1.46
CA GLY A 282 -5.19 -19.99 -0.95
C GLY A 282 -4.59 -20.81 -2.08
N ASP A 283 -5.41 -21.32 -2.99
CA ASP A 283 -4.94 -22.10 -4.14
C ASP A 283 -3.97 -21.31 -5.04
N LEU A 284 -4.22 -20.01 -5.22
CA LEU A 284 -3.35 -19.13 -5.99
C LEU A 284 -1.99 -18.92 -5.30
N LEU A 285 -2.02 -18.69 -3.99
CA LEU A 285 -0.80 -18.53 -3.19
C LEU A 285 -0.01 -19.84 -3.14
N ASP A 286 -0.67 -20.97 -2.91
CA ASP A 286 -0.03 -22.30 -2.92
C ASP A 286 0.62 -22.63 -4.28
N ALA A 287 0.00 -22.18 -5.39
CA ALA A 287 0.60 -22.32 -6.71
C ALA A 287 1.89 -21.50 -6.84
N ALA A 288 1.89 -20.25 -6.40
CA ALA A 288 3.07 -19.39 -6.41
C ALA A 288 4.18 -19.93 -5.48
N ASP A 289 3.81 -20.41 -4.30
CA ASP A 289 4.77 -20.97 -3.34
C ASP A 289 5.41 -22.28 -3.83
N ARG A 290 4.66 -23.15 -4.52
CA ARG A 290 5.25 -24.33 -5.21
C ARG A 290 6.30 -23.92 -6.24
N ARG A 291 6.07 -22.84 -7.00
CA ARG A 291 7.04 -22.31 -7.96
C ARG A 291 8.24 -21.68 -7.28
N LEU A 292 8.03 -20.93 -6.19
CA LEU A 292 9.11 -20.39 -5.37
C LEU A 292 9.99 -21.52 -4.80
N TYR A 293 9.37 -22.56 -4.30
CA TYR A 293 10.09 -23.76 -3.83
C TYR A 293 10.95 -24.39 -4.93
N GLN A 294 10.38 -24.51 -6.16
CA GLN A 294 11.12 -24.97 -7.34
C GLN A 294 12.35 -24.08 -7.59
N SER A 295 12.20 -22.76 -7.62
CA SER A 295 13.29 -21.81 -7.78
C SER A 295 14.41 -22.00 -6.75
N LYS A 296 14.05 -22.19 -5.47
CA LYS A 296 15.00 -22.46 -4.39
C LYS A 296 15.75 -23.78 -4.58
N HIS A 297 15.06 -24.83 -5.04
CA HIS A 297 15.66 -26.16 -5.26
C HIS A 297 16.56 -26.24 -6.49
N GLU A 298 16.23 -25.52 -7.56
CA GLU A 298 17.00 -25.52 -8.81
C GLU A 298 18.24 -24.65 -8.77
N GLY A 299 18.60 -24.08 -7.62
CA GLY A 299 19.87 -23.35 -7.42
C GLY A 299 19.72 -21.91 -6.99
N ARG A 300 18.48 -21.44 -6.71
CA ARG A 300 18.17 -20.07 -6.29
C ARG A 300 18.44 -19.02 -7.37
N ASP A 301 18.30 -17.72 -7.01
CA ASP A 301 18.51 -16.58 -7.93
C ASP A 301 17.81 -16.79 -9.28
N ARG A 302 16.53 -17.13 -9.25
CA ARG A 302 15.73 -17.42 -10.45
C ARG A 302 14.24 -17.24 -10.25
N VAL A 303 13.54 -17.28 -11.37
CA VAL A 303 12.09 -17.24 -11.48
C VAL A 303 11.57 -18.59 -11.98
N SER A 304 10.50 -19.10 -11.38
CA SER A 304 9.70 -20.24 -11.87
C SER A 304 8.23 -19.82 -11.99
N GLY A 305 7.53 -20.32 -13.03
CA GLY A 305 6.11 -20.02 -13.25
C GLY A 305 5.37 -21.08 -14.04
#